data_9128bf50b2ef281e696893981b806971
#
_entry.id   9128bf50b2ef281e696893981b806971
#
_cell.length_a   1.000
_cell.length_b   1.000
_cell.length_c   1.000
_cell.angle_alpha   90.00
_cell.angle_beta   90.00
_cell.angle_gamma   90.00
#
_symmetry.space_group_name_H-M   'P 1'
#
loop_
_entity.id
_entity.type
_entity.pdbx_description
1 polymer ?
#
loop_
_entity_poly.entity_id
_entity_poly.type
_entity_poly.pdbx_seq_one_letter_code
_entity_poly.pdbx_strand_id
1 'polypeptide(L)'
;MNISLEILYNLSSIFYKGKIVIKKINEKQNILNDNIGFVENWDFSKANLNEENRILAITQVASICYQNPKALGSESLYNRLMAESMGLPSSSFEFVPVLLDYENPKHQEILKLEYSNCKKFGEILDDRYLLTNYRALVYDFENDKDKFSFDIRTIFNTQEECKIIKEYFKVFLFKVDFPTRSQMVRHRISWQELSRRYVSAKRVPFEFYVSDKLKENQKVKDLIKQSEDLYFELLENGVKPQEARRVIPQMGYTQIWGAFMPKQLDNYFKLRLDEHAQWEIRQTAIAMQELLR
;
A
#
# COMPACT_ATOMS: atom_id res chain seq x y z
N MET A 1 -11.40 16.28 -19.49
CA MET A 1 -12.27 15.17 -19.06
C MET A 1 -11.68 14.60 -17.78
N ASN A 2 -12.18 15.05 -16.63
CA ASN A 2 -11.71 14.58 -15.33
C ASN A 2 -12.20 13.14 -15.14
N ILE A 3 -11.32 12.19 -15.43
CA ILE A 3 -11.52 10.83 -14.93
C ILE A 3 -11.20 10.93 -13.45
N SER A 4 -12.24 11.10 -12.64
CA SER A 4 -12.10 11.20 -11.20
C SER A 4 -11.44 9.93 -10.65
N LEU A 5 -10.70 10.05 -9.59
CA LEU A 5 -10.17 8.94 -8.78
C LEU A 5 -11.23 7.86 -8.47
N GLU A 6 -12.50 8.24 -8.42
CA GLU A 6 -13.65 7.35 -8.29
C GLU A 6 -13.64 6.20 -9.30
N ILE A 7 -13.16 6.39 -10.53
CA ILE A 7 -13.12 5.31 -11.53
C ILE A 7 -12.06 4.26 -11.20
N LEU A 8 -10.93 4.65 -10.59
CA LEU A 8 -9.89 3.69 -10.15
C LEU A 8 -10.30 2.88 -8.93
N TYR A 9 -11.09 3.46 -8.05
CA TYR A 9 -11.43 2.89 -6.75
C TYR A 9 -12.87 2.34 -6.68
N ASN A 10 -13.74 2.68 -7.63
CA ASN A 10 -15.10 2.12 -7.73
C ASN A 10 -15.16 0.71 -8.34
N LEU A 11 -14.03 0.17 -8.80
CA LEU A 11 -13.97 -1.23 -9.24
C LEU A 11 -13.84 -2.12 -7.99
N SER A 12 -14.89 -2.87 -7.67
CA SER A 12 -14.88 -3.87 -6.59
C SER A 12 -13.86 -5.00 -6.84
N SER A 13 -13.34 -5.07 -8.05
CA SER A 13 -12.28 -6.01 -8.45
C SER A 13 -11.56 -5.49 -9.70
N ILE A 14 -10.28 -5.86 -9.83
CA ILE A 14 -9.48 -5.56 -11.01
C ILE A 14 -9.41 -6.80 -11.88
N PHE A 15 -9.84 -6.64 -13.13
CA PHE A 15 -9.77 -7.68 -14.14
C PHE A 15 -8.60 -7.42 -15.08
N TYR A 16 -7.78 -8.44 -15.31
CA TYR A 16 -6.77 -8.46 -16.34
C TYR A 16 -7.00 -9.66 -17.25
N LYS A 17 -7.15 -9.41 -18.56
CA LYS A 17 -7.50 -10.46 -19.55
C LYS A 17 -8.71 -11.32 -19.13
N GLY A 18 -9.71 -10.70 -18.48
CA GLY A 18 -10.93 -11.38 -18.02
C GLY A 18 -10.82 -12.17 -16.71
N LYS A 19 -9.69 -12.11 -16.01
CA LYS A 19 -9.48 -12.77 -14.71
C LYS A 19 -9.46 -11.76 -13.57
N ILE A 20 -10.07 -12.12 -12.44
CA ILE A 20 -9.97 -11.34 -11.20
C ILE A 20 -8.63 -11.67 -10.56
N VAL A 21 -7.76 -10.68 -10.40
CA VAL A 21 -6.44 -10.83 -9.79
C VAL A 21 -6.39 -10.21 -8.40
N ILE A 22 -6.93 -9.00 -8.27
CA ILE A 22 -7.01 -8.25 -7.02
C ILE A 22 -8.44 -7.79 -6.88
N LYS A 23 -9.04 -8.01 -5.72
CA LYS A 23 -10.39 -7.57 -5.48
C LYS A 23 -10.54 -6.87 -4.14
N LYS A 24 -11.42 -5.89 -4.10
CA LYS A 24 -11.94 -5.32 -2.88
C LYS A 24 -12.83 -6.37 -2.20
N ILE A 25 -12.58 -6.66 -0.92
CA ILE A 25 -13.27 -7.76 -0.22
C ILE A 25 -14.70 -7.36 0.13
N ASN A 26 -14.91 -6.12 0.57
CA ASN A 26 -16.21 -5.59 0.92
C ASN A 26 -16.57 -4.41 0.02
N GLU A 27 -17.77 -4.41 -0.57
CA GLU A 27 -18.25 -3.29 -1.38
C GLU A 27 -18.51 -2.03 -0.55
N LYS A 28 -18.73 -2.17 0.76
CA LYS A 28 -18.87 -1.04 1.67
C LYS A 28 -17.49 -0.52 2.06
N GLN A 29 -17.19 0.70 1.61
CA GLN A 29 -16.18 1.50 2.29
C GLN A 29 -16.67 1.70 3.73
N ASN A 30 -15.87 1.33 4.72
CA ASN A 30 -16.08 1.89 6.05
C ASN A 30 -15.67 3.36 5.97
N ILE A 31 -16.64 4.20 5.61
CA ILE A 31 -16.52 5.65 5.70
C ILE A 31 -16.39 5.94 7.18
N LEU A 32 -15.19 6.33 7.57
CA LEU A 32 -14.91 6.77 8.91
C LEU A 32 -15.70 8.06 9.15
N ASN A 33 -16.80 7.97 9.93
CA ASN A 33 -17.65 9.08 10.31
C ASN A 33 -17.44 10.38 9.52
N ASP A 34 -18.36 10.67 8.68
CA ASP A 34 -18.63 11.83 7.84
C ASP A 34 -17.44 12.60 7.20
N ASN A 35 -16.22 12.60 7.71
CA ASN A 35 -15.12 13.38 7.13
C ASN A 35 -13.70 12.87 7.41
N ILE A 36 -13.49 11.80 8.19
CA ILE A 36 -12.12 11.35 8.53
C ILE A 36 -11.42 10.68 7.34
N GLY A 37 -12.19 10.16 6.38
CA GLY A 37 -11.70 9.42 5.24
C GLY A 37 -12.35 8.04 5.08
N PHE A 38 -11.58 7.07 4.59
CA PHE A 38 -12.06 5.69 4.44
C PHE A 38 -10.97 4.65 4.68
N VAL A 39 -11.42 3.41 4.94
CA VAL A 39 -10.60 2.20 4.92
C VAL A 39 -11.25 1.18 4.01
N GLU A 40 -10.48 0.55 3.14
CA GLU A 40 -10.91 -0.54 2.25
C GLU A 40 -10.02 -1.76 2.47
N ASN A 41 -10.61 -2.95 2.47
CA ASN A 41 -9.88 -4.22 2.54
C ASN A 41 -9.78 -4.86 1.15
N TRP A 42 -8.56 -5.26 0.75
CA TRP A 42 -8.25 -5.79 -0.57
C TRP A 42 -7.58 -7.16 -0.52
N ASP A 43 -7.99 -8.08 -1.39
CA ASP A 43 -7.43 -9.43 -1.49
C ASP A 43 -6.27 -9.47 -2.50
N PHE A 44 -5.05 -9.59 -1.97
CA PHE A 44 -3.81 -9.75 -2.73
C PHE A 44 -3.28 -11.19 -2.72
N SER A 45 -4.05 -12.15 -2.23
CA SER A 45 -3.58 -13.54 -2.08
C SER A 45 -3.11 -14.17 -3.39
N LYS A 46 -3.68 -13.75 -4.52
CA LYS A 46 -3.32 -14.24 -5.85
C LYS A 46 -2.26 -13.38 -6.56
N ALA A 47 -1.72 -12.38 -5.88
CA ALA A 47 -0.75 -11.47 -6.51
C ALA A 47 0.51 -12.17 -7.02
N ASN A 48 0.93 -13.28 -6.39
CA ASN A 48 2.08 -14.08 -6.82
C ASN A 48 1.69 -15.43 -7.42
N LEU A 49 0.50 -15.59 -7.97
CA LEU A 49 0.07 -16.84 -8.60
C LEU A 49 0.79 -17.10 -9.95
N ASN A 50 1.13 -16.02 -10.65
CA ASN A 50 1.90 -16.01 -11.89
C ASN A 50 2.45 -14.61 -12.17
N GLU A 51 3.24 -14.46 -13.21
CA GLU A 51 3.88 -13.20 -13.56
C GLU A 51 2.89 -12.08 -13.92
N GLU A 52 1.83 -12.41 -14.66
CA GLU A 52 0.79 -11.42 -15.02
C GLU A 52 0.13 -10.83 -13.77
N ASN A 53 -0.22 -11.68 -12.82
CA ASN A 53 -0.83 -11.26 -11.55
C ASN A 53 0.14 -10.39 -10.73
N ARG A 54 1.42 -10.75 -10.72
CA ARG A 54 2.48 -10.01 -10.04
C ARG A 54 2.64 -8.61 -10.62
N ILE A 55 2.74 -8.51 -11.95
CA ILE A 55 2.83 -7.23 -12.65
C ILE A 55 1.62 -6.35 -12.33
N LEU A 56 0.41 -6.93 -12.37
CA LEU A 56 -0.81 -6.20 -12.07
C LEU A 56 -0.85 -5.70 -10.62
N ALA A 57 -0.51 -6.54 -9.64
CA ALA A 57 -0.49 -6.19 -8.23
C ALA A 57 0.48 -5.02 -7.95
N ILE A 58 1.72 -5.14 -8.43
CA ILE A 58 2.76 -4.13 -8.25
C ILE A 58 2.35 -2.80 -8.91
N THR A 59 1.84 -2.84 -10.13
CA THR A 59 1.44 -1.63 -10.85
C THR A 59 0.18 -1.01 -10.24
N GLN A 60 -0.72 -1.79 -9.66
CA GLN A 60 -1.88 -1.30 -8.89
C GLN A 60 -1.44 -0.51 -7.67
N VAL A 61 -0.56 -1.07 -6.86
CA VAL A 61 -0.04 -0.40 -5.67
C VAL A 61 0.73 0.86 -6.04
N ALA A 62 1.59 0.80 -7.07
CA ALA A 62 2.34 1.95 -7.55
C ALA A 62 1.43 3.02 -8.19
N SER A 63 0.27 2.66 -8.72
CA SER A 63 -0.66 3.61 -9.34
C SER A 63 -1.13 4.70 -8.38
N ILE A 64 -1.19 4.42 -7.08
CA ILE A 64 -1.55 5.43 -6.06
C ILE A 64 -0.51 6.55 -5.99
N CYS A 65 0.78 6.21 -6.13
CA CYS A 65 1.85 7.19 -6.09
C CYS A 65 1.80 8.15 -7.26
N TYR A 66 1.48 7.63 -8.44
CA TYR A 66 1.55 8.37 -9.69
C TYR A 66 0.19 8.80 -10.22
N GLN A 67 -0.91 8.28 -9.65
CA GLN A 67 -2.28 8.51 -10.09
C GLN A 67 -2.44 8.28 -11.60
N ASN A 68 -1.85 7.17 -12.11
CA ASN A 68 -1.87 6.83 -13.52
C ASN A 68 -2.56 5.48 -13.78
N PRO A 69 -3.88 5.47 -14.00
CA PRO A 69 -4.64 4.23 -14.24
C PRO A 69 -4.23 3.50 -15.52
N LYS A 70 -3.70 4.21 -16.51
CA LYS A 70 -3.25 3.62 -17.78
C LYS A 70 -2.00 2.76 -17.61
N ALA A 71 -1.33 2.85 -16.46
CA ALA A 71 -0.14 2.07 -16.16
C ALA A 71 -0.44 0.70 -15.51
N LEU A 72 -1.71 0.40 -15.23
CA LEU A 72 -2.11 -0.91 -14.70
C LEU A 72 -1.73 -2.04 -15.67
N GLY A 73 -1.02 -3.06 -15.16
CA GLY A 73 -0.54 -4.19 -15.96
C GLY A 73 0.60 -3.84 -16.93
N SER A 74 1.18 -2.64 -16.84
CA SER A 74 2.27 -2.20 -17.71
C SER A 74 3.59 -2.87 -17.34
N GLU A 75 4.11 -3.72 -18.24
CA GLU A 75 5.46 -4.30 -18.12
C GLU A 75 6.55 -3.24 -18.06
N SER A 76 6.41 -2.15 -18.83
CA SER A 76 7.36 -1.04 -18.81
C SER A 76 7.42 -0.36 -17.44
N LEU A 77 6.26 -0.16 -16.77
CA LEU A 77 6.23 0.35 -15.40
C LEU A 77 6.84 -0.65 -14.43
N TYR A 78 6.47 -1.94 -14.54
CA TYR A 78 7.01 -3.01 -13.70
C TYR A 78 8.55 -3.06 -13.78
N ASN A 79 9.12 -3.09 -14.99
CA ASN A 79 10.58 -3.15 -15.21
C ASN A 79 11.29 -1.91 -14.62
N ARG A 80 10.70 -0.72 -14.75
CA ARG A 80 11.23 0.48 -14.12
C ARG A 80 11.22 0.39 -12.59
N LEU A 81 10.13 -0.11 -12.00
CA LEU A 81 10.00 -0.27 -10.55
C LEU A 81 10.90 -1.39 -9.99
N MET A 82 11.23 -2.40 -10.80
CA MET A 82 12.17 -3.46 -10.46
C MET A 82 13.59 -2.93 -10.23
N ALA A 83 13.99 -1.89 -10.96
CA ALA A 83 15.33 -1.29 -10.92
C ALA A 83 15.36 0.13 -10.31
N GLU A 84 14.36 0.52 -9.50
CA GLU A 84 14.14 1.90 -9.08
C GLU A 84 15.25 2.44 -8.18
N SER A 85 15.77 1.64 -7.26
CA SER A 85 16.76 2.06 -6.26
C SER A 85 18.06 1.29 -6.40
N MET A 86 19.02 1.85 -7.12
CA MET A 86 20.33 1.21 -7.38
C MET A 86 20.22 -0.23 -7.92
N GLY A 87 19.25 -0.48 -8.81
CA GLY A 87 18.97 -1.80 -9.37
C GLY A 87 18.09 -2.71 -8.49
N LEU A 88 17.51 -2.18 -7.42
CA LEU A 88 16.67 -2.93 -6.49
C LEU A 88 15.19 -2.51 -6.59
N PRO A 89 14.24 -3.44 -6.34
CA PRO A 89 12.82 -3.19 -6.52
C PRO A 89 12.25 -2.18 -5.54
N SER A 90 11.25 -1.42 -6.00
CA SER A 90 10.51 -0.45 -5.20
C SER A 90 9.70 -1.10 -4.07
N SER A 91 9.20 -0.27 -3.12
CA SER A 91 8.35 -0.74 -2.02
C SER A 91 7.02 -1.36 -2.46
N SER A 92 6.54 -1.09 -3.68
CA SER A 92 5.32 -1.73 -4.21
C SER A 92 5.43 -3.26 -4.33
N PHE A 93 6.66 -3.80 -4.41
CA PHE A 93 6.93 -5.23 -4.45
C PHE A 93 6.69 -5.93 -3.10
N GLU A 94 6.63 -5.19 -2.00
CA GLU A 94 6.31 -5.72 -0.66
C GLU A 94 4.84 -6.13 -0.53
N PHE A 95 3.97 -5.68 -1.44
CA PHE A 95 2.55 -6.02 -1.48
C PHE A 95 2.24 -7.32 -2.22
N VAL A 96 3.26 -7.99 -2.73
CA VAL A 96 3.14 -9.31 -3.37
C VAL A 96 3.59 -10.37 -2.36
N PRO A 97 2.65 -11.07 -1.70
CA PRO A 97 2.99 -12.10 -0.72
C PRO A 97 3.60 -13.34 -1.39
N VAL A 98 4.60 -13.90 -0.74
CA VAL A 98 5.24 -15.16 -1.12
C VAL A 98 5.16 -16.09 0.09
N LEU A 99 4.66 -17.31 -0.14
CA LEU A 99 4.63 -18.35 0.88
C LEU A 99 5.70 -19.39 0.55
N LEU A 100 6.68 -19.55 1.43
CA LEU A 100 7.74 -20.55 1.31
C LEU A 100 7.43 -21.72 2.24
N ASP A 101 7.38 -22.95 1.69
CA ASP A 101 7.13 -24.17 2.44
C ASP A 101 8.46 -24.83 2.83
N TYR A 102 8.68 -25.09 4.11
CA TYR A 102 9.86 -25.76 4.62
C TYR A 102 10.01 -27.20 4.11
N GLU A 103 8.95 -27.83 3.62
CA GLU A 103 8.97 -29.16 3.02
C GLU A 103 9.29 -29.13 1.51
N ASN A 104 9.23 -27.97 0.86
CA ASN A 104 9.52 -27.84 -0.57
C ASN A 104 11.03 -27.72 -0.83
N PRO A 105 11.65 -28.66 -1.56
CA PRO A 105 13.10 -28.65 -1.81
C PRO A 105 13.61 -27.36 -2.48
N LYS A 106 12.83 -26.76 -3.38
CA LYS A 106 13.21 -25.48 -4.02
C LYS A 106 13.19 -24.33 -3.03
N HIS A 107 12.22 -24.28 -2.13
CA HIS A 107 12.12 -23.22 -1.12
C HIS A 107 13.24 -23.36 -0.07
N GLN A 108 13.74 -24.58 0.16
CA GLN A 108 14.83 -24.80 1.10
C GLN A 108 16.13 -24.10 0.72
N GLU A 109 16.38 -23.82 -0.56
CA GLU A 109 17.56 -23.04 -0.96
C GLU A 109 17.52 -21.63 -0.33
N ILE A 110 16.35 -20.99 -0.28
CA ILE A 110 16.16 -19.68 0.37
C ILE A 110 16.17 -19.83 1.90
N LEU A 111 15.45 -20.85 2.39
CA LEU A 111 15.28 -21.09 3.83
C LEU A 111 16.58 -21.50 4.54
N LYS A 112 17.58 -22.02 3.82
CA LYS A 112 18.91 -22.36 4.34
C LYS A 112 19.90 -21.19 4.35
N LEU A 113 19.61 -20.07 3.68
CA LEU A 113 20.46 -18.89 3.76
C LEU A 113 20.65 -18.46 5.22
N GLU A 114 21.89 -18.21 5.62
CA GLU A 114 22.22 -17.71 6.96
C GLU A 114 21.59 -16.30 7.16
N TYR A 115 21.80 -15.44 6.18
CA TYR A 115 21.24 -14.09 6.14
C TYR A 115 20.22 -14.00 5.00
N SER A 116 18.93 -14.13 5.31
CA SER A 116 17.85 -14.04 4.33
C SER A 116 16.93 -12.87 4.63
N ASN A 117 16.68 -12.04 3.62
CA ASN A 117 15.68 -10.99 3.70
C ASN A 117 14.26 -11.58 3.83
N CYS A 118 14.01 -12.74 3.18
CA CYS A 118 12.75 -13.45 3.35
C CYS A 118 12.50 -13.81 4.81
N LYS A 119 13.49 -14.30 5.54
CA LYS A 119 13.36 -14.58 6.98
C LYS A 119 13.28 -13.33 7.82
N LYS A 120 14.05 -12.30 7.50
CA LYS A 120 14.07 -11.02 8.24
C LYS A 120 12.76 -10.27 8.17
N PHE A 121 12.11 -10.27 7.01
CA PHE A 121 10.87 -9.55 6.74
C PHE A 121 9.64 -10.46 6.63
N GLY A 122 9.79 -11.74 6.97
CA GLY A 122 8.73 -12.73 6.96
C GLY A 122 8.26 -13.12 8.35
N GLU A 123 7.22 -13.93 8.38
CA GLU A 123 6.63 -14.51 9.57
C GLU A 123 6.37 -16.00 9.38
N ILE A 124 6.79 -16.82 10.37
CA ILE A 124 6.54 -18.26 10.35
C ILE A 124 5.10 -18.54 10.74
N LEU A 125 4.41 -19.31 9.92
CA LEU A 125 3.06 -19.79 10.13
C LEU A 125 3.08 -21.31 10.37
N ASP A 126 2.48 -21.76 11.48
CA ASP A 126 2.26 -23.17 11.82
C ASP A 126 3.54 -24.05 11.74
N ASP A 127 4.71 -23.49 12.04
CA ASP A 127 6.04 -24.11 11.97
C ASP A 127 6.40 -24.71 10.60
N ARG A 128 5.54 -24.56 9.59
CA ARG A 128 5.70 -25.11 8.26
C ARG A 128 5.98 -24.07 7.18
N TYR A 129 5.36 -22.91 7.27
CA TYR A 129 5.44 -21.90 6.21
C TYR A 129 6.16 -20.65 6.68
N LEU A 130 6.94 -20.04 5.78
CA LEU A 130 7.41 -18.65 5.94
C LEU A 130 6.62 -17.77 5.00
N LEU A 131 5.72 -16.94 5.54
CA LEU A 131 5.05 -15.88 4.81
C LEU A 131 5.99 -14.68 4.70
N THR A 132 6.33 -14.28 3.50
CA THR A 132 7.21 -13.15 3.19
C THR A 132 6.67 -12.37 2.00
N ASN A 133 7.50 -11.56 1.34
CA ASN A 133 7.09 -10.76 0.18
C ASN A 133 8.10 -10.87 -0.97
N TYR A 134 7.63 -10.55 -2.17
CA TYR A 134 8.44 -10.69 -3.39
C TYR A 134 9.64 -9.74 -3.43
N ARG A 135 9.58 -8.58 -2.76
CA ARG A 135 10.74 -7.70 -2.65
C ARG A 135 11.89 -8.37 -1.91
N ALA A 136 11.60 -9.02 -0.78
CA ALA A 136 12.59 -9.76 0.00
C ALA A 136 13.21 -10.92 -0.81
N LEU A 137 12.38 -11.63 -1.60
CA LEU A 137 12.83 -12.70 -2.49
C LEU A 137 13.82 -12.17 -3.55
N VAL A 138 13.52 -11.04 -4.18
CA VAL A 138 14.42 -10.41 -5.16
C VAL A 138 15.74 -9.98 -4.50
N TYR A 139 15.68 -9.40 -3.29
CA TYR A 139 16.91 -9.03 -2.57
C TYR A 139 17.79 -10.23 -2.24
N ASP A 140 17.20 -11.34 -1.81
CA ASP A 140 17.98 -12.57 -1.53
C ASP A 140 18.63 -13.08 -2.81
N PHE A 141 17.92 -13.07 -3.95
CA PHE A 141 18.48 -13.48 -5.23
C PHE A 141 19.61 -12.56 -5.70
N GLU A 142 19.42 -11.25 -5.66
CA GLU A 142 20.44 -10.30 -6.15
C GLU A 142 21.71 -10.31 -5.29
N ASN A 143 21.59 -10.60 -3.99
CA ASN A 143 22.72 -10.68 -3.08
C ASN A 143 23.53 -11.98 -3.18
N ASP A 144 22.87 -13.09 -3.53
CA ASP A 144 23.44 -14.44 -3.40
C ASP A 144 23.14 -15.32 -4.62
N LYS A 145 23.16 -14.77 -5.85
CA LYS A 145 22.80 -15.47 -7.11
C LYS A 145 23.47 -16.85 -7.26
N ASP A 146 24.72 -16.93 -6.91
CA ASP A 146 25.53 -18.14 -7.06
C ASP A 146 25.15 -19.26 -6.06
N LYS A 147 24.33 -18.97 -5.06
CA LYS A 147 23.85 -19.94 -4.07
C LYS A 147 22.58 -20.66 -4.50
N PHE A 148 21.96 -20.23 -5.62
CA PHE A 148 20.70 -20.78 -6.09
C PHE A 148 20.92 -21.63 -7.35
N SER A 149 20.30 -22.80 -7.38
CA SER A 149 20.31 -23.70 -8.54
C SER A 149 19.38 -23.20 -9.67
N PHE A 150 18.51 -22.24 -9.39
CA PHE A 150 17.55 -21.65 -10.32
C PHE A 150 17.26 -20.19 -9.95
N ASP A 151 16.59 -19.46 -10.85
CA ASP A 151 16.13 -18.10 -10.56
C ASP A 151 14.95 -18.15 -9.57
N ILE A 152 15.20 -17.84 -8.29
CA ILE A 152 14.16 -17.86 -7.25
C ILE A 152 13.02 -16.86 -7.50
N ARG A 153 13.21 -15.87 -8.37
CA ARG A 153 12.14 -14.95 -8.77
C ARG A 153 11.04 -15.65 -9.58
N THR A 154 11.31 -16.88 -10.06
CA THR A 154 10.31 -17.72 -10.73
C THR A 154 9.46 -18.54 -9.76
N ILE A 155 9.63 -18.37 -8.45
CA ILE A 155 8.75 -18.96 -7.45
C ILE A 155 7.40 -18.28 -7.49
N PHE A 156 6.35 -19.06 -7.69
CA PHE A 156 4.96 -18.64 -7.65
C PHE A 156 4.19 -19.44 -6.61
N ASN A 157 3.19 -18.80 -6.01
CA ASN A 157 2.30 -19.48 -5.07
C ASN A 157 1.33 -20.40 -5.83
N THR A 158 1.06 -21.57 -5.28
CA THR A 158 -0.02 -22.45 -5.74
C THR A 158 -1.40 -21.91 -5.33
N GLN A 159 -2.48 -22.50 -5.87
CA GLN A 159 -3.85 -22.13 -5.48
C GLN A 159 -4.12 -22.41 -3.99
N GLU A 160 -3.53 -23.49 -3.43
CA GLU A 160 -3.69 -23.81 -2.00
C GLU A 160 -2.92 -22.81 -1.13
N GLU A 161 -1.70 -22.46 -1.50
CA GLU A 161 -0.93 -21.42 -0.82
C GLU A 161 -1.63 -20.05 -0.86
N CYS A 162 -2.32 -19.73 -1.96
CA CYS A 162 -3.13 -18.51 -2.03
C CYS A 162 -4.28 -18.51 -1.01
N LYS A 163 -4.84 -19.65 -0.64
CA LYS A 163 -5.87 -19.72 0.42
C LYS A 163 -5.27 -19.40 1.78
N ILE A 164 -4.09 -19.95 2.09
CA ILE A 164 -3.34 -19.64 3.32
C ILE A 164 -3.00 -18.16 3.35
N ILE A 165 -2.43 -17.62 2.28
CA ILE A 165 -2.07 -16.20 2.19
C ILE A 165 -3.29 -15.31 2.44
N LYS A 166 -4.46 -15.65 1.89
CA LYS A 166 -5.70 -14.88 2.09
C LYS A 166 -6.10 -14.78 3.57
N GLU A 167 -5.84 -15.84 4.34
CA GLU A 167 -6.13 -15.87 5.77
C GLU A 167 -5.17 -14.96 6.57
N TYR A 168 -3.89 -14.92 6.21
CA TYR A 168 -2.86 -14.31 7.04
C TYR A 168 -2.33 -12.97 6.52
N PHE A 169 -2.36 -12.71 5.22
CA PHE A 169 -1.87 -11.47 4.63
C PHE A 169 -3.00 -10.49 4.35
N LYS A 170 -3.02 -9.35 5.03
CA LYS A 170 -4.10 -8.36 4.92
C LYS A 170 -3.60 -7.08 4.28
N VAL A 171 -4.33 -6.58 3.29
CA VAL A 171 -4.00 -5.34 2.59
C VAL A 171 -5.16 -4.37 2.70
N PHE A 172 -4.84 -3.14 3.14
CA PHE A 172 -5.81 -2.07 3.25
C PHE A 172 -5.39 -0.86 2.45
N LEU A 173 -6.37 -0.15 1.90
CA LEU A 173 -6.23 1.19 1.36
C LEU A 173 -6.91 2.17 2.30
N PHE A 174 -6.19 3.21 2.67
CA PHE A 174 -6.66 4.26 3.56
C PHE A 174 -6.71 5.61 2.84
N LYS A 175 -7.72 6.44 3.16
CA LYS A 175 -7.71 7.87 2.95
C LYS A 175 -7.76 8.52 4.33
N VAL A 176 -6.72 9.24 4.71
CA VAL A 176 -6.56 9.85 6.03
C VAL A 176 -5.81 11.17 5.92
N ASP A 177 -5.88 12.02 6.96
CA ASP A 177 -5.08 13.24 7.05
C ASP A 177 -3.61 12.95 7.41
N PHE A 178 -2.73 13.92 7.21
CA PHE A 178 -1.30 13.74 7.49
C PHE A 178 -0.97 13.44 8.96
N PRO A 179 -1.62 14.03 9.99
CA PRO A 179 -1.40 13.64 11.39
C PRO A 179 -1.70 12.16 11.66
N THR A 180 -2.84 11.65 11.19
CA THR A 180 -3.21 10.22 11.29
C THR A 180 -2.20 9.35 10.56
N ARG A 181 -1.89 9.69 9.32
CA ARG A 181 -0.86 9.01 8.50
C ARG A 181 0.49 8.97 9.21
N SER A 182 0.92 10.06 9.85
CA SER A 182 2.21 10.13 10.55
C SER A 182 2.31 9.13 11.70
N GLN A 183 1.19 8.81 12.34
CA GLN A 183 1.11 7.77 13.36
C GLN A 183 1.07 6.36 12.77
N MET A 184 0.41 6.19 11.61
CA MET A 184 0.35 4.90 10.92
C MET A 184 1.74 4.42 10.49
N VAL A 185 2.54 5.28 9.84
CA VAL A 185 3.86 4.90 9.32
C VAL A 185 4.93 4.66 10.39
N ARG A 186 4.61 4.85 11.68
CA ARG A 186 5.47 4.41 12.78
C ARG A 186 5.48 2.89 12.96
N HIS A 187 4.45 2.21 12.46
CA HIS A 187 4.43 0.75 12.40
C HIS A 187 5.32 0.27 11.25
N ARG A 188 6.17 -0.71 11.54
CA ARG A 188 7.12 -1.28 10.58
C ARG A 188 6.44 -2.34 9.72
N ILE A 189 5.60 -1.88 8.81
CA ILE A 189 4.89 -2.67 7.81
C ILE A 189 5.13 -2.07 6.43
N SER A 190 4.61 -2.71 5.39
CA SER A 190 4.72 -2.21 4.02
C SER A 190 3.75 -1.06 3.78
N TRP A 191 4.28 0.11 3.46
CA TRP A 191 3.50 1.30 3.15
C TRP A 191 3.79 1.83 1.75
N GLN A 192 2.73 2.22 1.01
CA GLN A 192 2.85 2.89 -0.28
C GLN A 192 1.85 4.04 -0.38
N GLU A 193 2.34 5.27 -0.53
CA GLU A 193 1.56 6.50 -0.37
C GLU A 193 1.48 7.32 -1.65
N LEU A 194 0.39 8.10 -1.81
CA LEU A 194 0.23 9.12 -2.84
C LEU A 194 1.40 10.13 -2.78
N SER A 195 2.13 10.25 -3.88
CA SER A 195 3.26 11.15 -3.95
C SER A 195 2.90 12.55 -4.46
N ARG A 196 2.75 13.49 -3.56
CA ARG A 196 2.61 14.91 -3.91
C ARG A 196 3.90 15.54 -4.49
N ARG A 197 4.99 14.77 -4.56
CA ARG A 197 6.20 15.15 -5.28
C ARG A 197 5.99 15.11 -6.80
N TYR A 198 5.25 14.09 -7.27
CA TYR A 198 5.03 13.83 -8.69
C TYR A 198 3.62 14.21 -9.17
N VAL A 199 2.66 14.27 -8.25
CA VAL A 199 1.25 14.50 -8.56
C VAL A 199 0.83 15.87 -8.03
N SER A 200 0.67 16.85 -8.95
CA SER A 200 0.20 18.19 -8.59
C SER A 200 -1.30 18.20 -8.29
N ALA A 201 -1.77 19.24 -7.58
CA ALA A 201 -3.18 19.44 -7.31
C ALA A 201 -4.01 19.77 -8.59
N LYS A 202 -3.37 20.18 -9.69
CA LYS A 202 -4.01 20.28 -11.00
C LYS A 202 -4.53 18.93 -11.51
N ARG A 203 -3.87 17.82 -11.11
CA ARG A 203 -4.25 16.46 -11.49
C ARG A 203 -5.13 15.78 -10.44
N VAL A 204 -4.78 15.94 -9.18
CA VAL A 204 -5.52 15.40 -8.03
C VAL A 204 -5.68 16.51 -7.01
N PRO A 205 -6.86 17.16 -6.93
CA PRO A 205 -7.11 18.25 -6.01
C PRO A 205 -6.74 17.92 -4.57
N PHE A 206 -6.46 18.92 -3.77
CA PHE A 206 -6.40 18.74 -2.33
C PHE A 206 -7.81 18.54 -1.77
N GLU A 207 -7.90 17.73 -0.76
CA GLU A 207 -9.06 17.58 0.10
C GLU A 207 -8.57 17.67 1.54
N PHE A 208 -9.41 18.16 2.46
CA PHE A 208 -9.01 18.46 3.82
C PHE A 208 -9.96 17.83 4.83
N TYR A 209 -9.38 17.21 5.86
CA TYR A 209 -10.10 16.84 7.05
C TYR A 209 -10.20 18.04 8.00
N VAL A 210 -11.40 18.45 8.33
CA VAL A 210 -11.65 19.47 9.33
C VAL A 210 -12.52 18.85 10.43
N SER A 211 -11.95 18.70 11.61
CA SER A 211 -12.69 18.11 12.73
C SER A 211 -13.94 18.94 13.10
N ASP A 212 -14.92 18.30 13.71
CA ASP A 212 -16.17 18.94 14.12
C ASP A 212 -15.97 20.20 14.97
N LYS A 213 -14.91 20.22 15.78
CA LYS A 213 -14.56 21.39 16.62
C LYS A 213 -14.08 22.59 15.81
N LEU A 214 -13.59 22.37 14.60
CA LEU A 214 -12.96 23.40 13.76
C LEU A 214 -13.78 23.75 12.51
N LYS A 215 -14.77 22.93 12.12
CA LYS A 215 -15.50 23.06 10.86
C LYS A 215 -16.21 24.40 10.69
N GLU A 216 -16.67 25.02 11.78
CA GLU A 216 -17.36 26.32 11.74
C GLU A 216 -16.41 27.51 11.96
N ASN A 217 -15.13 27.28 12.17
CA ASN A 217 -14.15 28.34 12.35
C ASN A 217 -13.77 28.97 11.00
N GLN A 218 -14.18 30.22 10.80
CA GLN A 218 -13.94 30.94 9.54
C GLN A 218 -12.45 31.08 9.24
N LYS A 219 -11.59 31.32 10.25
CA LYS A 219 -10.13 31.44 10.06
C LYS A 219 -9.52 30.14 9.55
N VAL A 220 -10.07 28.97 9.93
CA VAL A 220 -9.61 27.67 9.40
C VAL A 220 -10.00 27.53 7.94
N LYS A 221 -11.24 27.90 7.56
CA LYS A 221 -11.70 27.92 6.17
C LYS A 221 -10.85 28.85 5.31
N ASP A 222 -10.55 30.05 5.82
CA ASP A 222 -9.72 31.04 5.14
C ASP A 222 -8.28 30.54 4.96
N LEU A 223 -7.69 29.88 5.98
CA LEU A 223 -6.36 29.31 5.91
C LEU A 223 -6.26 28.22 4.83
N ILE A 224 -7.25 27.33 4.74
CA ILE A 224 -7.30 26.29 3.70
C ILE A 224 -7.29 26.96 2.33
N LYS A 225 -8.21 27.91 2.09
CA LYS A 225 -8.31 28.60 0.83
C LYS A 225 -7.01 29.34 0.47
N GLN A 226 -6.45 30.13 1.39
CA GLN A 226 -5.21 30.86 1.17
C GLN A 226 -4.03 29.95 0.85
N SER A 227 -3.95 28.77 1.49
CA SER A 227 -2.88 27.81 1.22
C SER A 227 -3.02 27.14 -0.16
N GLU A 228 -4.24 26.87 -0.61
CA GLU A 228 -4.49 26.38 -1.97
C GLU A 228 -4.18 27.44 -3.02
N ASP A 229 -4.64 28.67 -2.82
CA ASP A 229 -4.37 29.80 -3.72
C ASP A 229 -2.85 30.02 -3.85
N LEU A 230 -2.12 30.05 -2.74
CA LEU A 230 -0.66 30.18 -2.73
C LEU A 230 0.03 29.01 -3.42
N TYR A 231 -0.45 27.78 -3.22
CA TYR A 231 0.11 26.61 -3.92
C TYR A 231 0.02 26.77 -5.44
N PHE A 232 -1.12 27.21 -5.96
CA PHE A 232 -1.30 27.38 -7.40
C PHE A 232 -0.50 28.59 -7.94
N GLU A 233 -0.42 29.69 -7.20
CA GLU A 233 0.45 30.82 -7.51
C GLU A 233 1.92 30.40 -7.62
N LEU A 234 2.41 29.61 -6.66
CA LEU A 234 3.78 29.08 -6.70
C LEU A 234 4.03 28.22 -7.95
N LEU A 235 3.06 27.36 -8.35
CA LEU A 235 3.19 26.58 -9.57
C LEU A 235 3.21 27.42 -10.83
N GLU A 236 2.43 28.51 -10.89
CA GLU A 236 2.39 29.47 -12.00
C GLU A 236 3.70 30.22 -12.11
N ASN A 237 4.33 30.53 -10.98
CA ASN A 237 5.67 31.13 -10.89
C ASN A 237 6.82 30.12 -11.13
N GLY A 238 6.50 28.88 -11.59
CA GLY A 238 7.50 27.87 -11.98
C GLY A 238 8.08 27.06 -10.81
N VAL A 239 7.58 27.23 -9.59
CA VAL A 239 7.99 26.40 -8.44
C VAL A 239 7.50 24.95 -8.65
N LYS A 240 8.37 23.99 -8.46
CA LYS A 240 8.04 22.57 -8.64
C LYS A 240 7.03 22.10 -7.58
N PRO A 241 6.10 21.15 -7.92
CA PRO A 241 5.12 20.62 -6.97
C PRO A 241 5.72 20.12 -5.65
N GLN A 242 6.92 19.54 -5.71
CA GLN A 242 7.62 19.04 -4.52
C GLN A 242 7.98 20.14 -3.50
N GLU A 243 8.12 21.38 -3.95
CA GLU A 243 8.37 22.53 -3.08
C GLU A 243 7.06 23.25 -2.74
N ALA A 244 6.22 23.52 -3.75
CA ALA A 244 4.94 24.21 -3.57
C ALA A 244 4.05 23.53 -2.53
N ARG A 245 4.03 22.19 -2.46
CA ARG A 245 3.22 21.43 -1.47
C ARG A 245 3.51 21.76 0.00
N ARG A 246 4.61 22.44 0.31
CA ARG A 246 5.00 22.79 1.69
C ARG A 246 4.07 23.81 2.34
N VAL A 247 3.30 24.56 1.54
CA VAL A 247 2.32 25.54 2.04
C VAL A 247 0.99 24.92 2.44
N ILE A 248 0.77 23.64 2.08
CA ILE A 248 -0.50 22.95 2.37
C ILE A 248 -0.54 22.52 3.84
N PRO A 249 -1.63 22.84 4.57
CA PRO A 249 -1.78 22.50 5.98
C PRO A 249 -1.86 20.98 6.20
N GLN A 250 -1.45 20.53 7.39
CA GLN A 250 -1.40 19.10 7.75
C GLN A 250 -2.76 18.40 7.72
N MET A 251 -3.86 19.14 7.79
CA MET A 251 -5.21 18.60 7.65
C MET A 251 -5.55 18.09 6.24
N GLY A 252 -4.61 18.23 5.28
CA GLY A 252 -4.76 17.64 3.94
C GLY A 252 -4.83 16.13 3.98
N TYR A 253 -5.73 15.53 3.16
CA TYR A 253 -5.78 14.09 2.99
C TYR A 253 -4.66 13.55 2.13
N THR A 254 -4.26 12.34 2.47
CA THR A 254 -3.46 11.45 1.62
C THR A 254 -4.14 10.10 1.46
N GLN A 255 -3.69 9.34 0.47
CA GLN A 255 -4.07 7.94 0.30
C GLN A 255 -2.83 7.07 0.49
N ILE A 256 -2.99 5.97 1.23
CA ILE A 256 -1.88 5.09 1.56
C ILE A 256 -2.34 3.63 1.60
N TRP A 257 -1.60 2.77 0.89
CA TRP A 257 -1.69 1.32 1.04
C TRP A 257 -0.91 0.87 2.26
N GLY A 258 -1.44 -0.13 2.98
CA GLY A 258 -0.75 -0.85 4.03
C GLY A 258 -0.92 -2.35 3.88
N ALA A 259 0.17 -3.11 3.92
CA ALA A 259 0.13 -4.57 3.91
C ALA A 259 0.67 -5.13 5.23
N PHE A 260 -0.08 -6.04 5.83
CA PHE A 260 0.11 -6.54 7.18
C PHE A 260 0.26 -8.06 7.19
N MET A 261 1.27 -8.54 7.88
CA MET A 261 1.38 -9.92 8.36
C MET A 261 0.73 -10.05 9.75
N PRO A 262 0.43 -11.25 10.26
CA PRO A 262 -0.33 -11.45 11.50
C PRO A 262 0.19 -10.65 12.69
N LYS A 263 1.45 -10.81 13.07
CA LYS A 263 2.05 -10.10 14.22
C LYS A 263 2.07 -8.57 14.04
N GLN A 264 2.23 -8.12 12.79
CA GLN A 264 2.18 -6.68 12.47
C GLN A 264 0.77 -6.13 12.67
N LEU A 265 -0.24 -6.87 12.24
CA LEU A 265 -1.65 -6.51 12.40
C LEU A 265 -2.06 -6.51 13.87
N ASP A 266 -1.69 -7.54 14.62
CA ASP A 266 -1.94 -7.66 16.06
C ASP A 266 -1.32 -6.49 16.83
N ASN A 267 -0.06 -6.16 16.53
CA ASN A 267 0.63 -5.02 17.13
C ASN A 267 -0.05 -3.69 16.78
N TYR A 268 -0.52 -3.55 15.54
CA TYR A 268 -1.27 -2.36 15.11
C TYR A 268 -2.55 -2.24 15.95
N PHE A 269 -3.35 -3.28 16.02
CA PHE A 269 -4.60 -3.28 16.80
C PHE A 269 -4.35 -3.04 18.28
N LYS A 270 -3.37 -3.72 18.88
CA LYS A 270 -3.01 -3.51 20.28
C LYS A 270 -2.72 -2.04 20.61
N LEU A 271 -2.02 -1.32 19.74
CA LEU A 271 -1.63 0.07 20.00
C LEU A 271 -2.68 1.09 19.53
N ARG A 272 -3.52 0.76 18.55
CA ARG A 272 -4.42 1.75 17.93
C ARG A 272 -5.87 1.59 18.32
N LEU A 273 -6.28 0.46 18.89
CA LEU A 273 -7.58 0.30 19.52
C LEU A 273 -7.59 0.81 20.97
N ASP A 274 -6.41 1.05 21.56
CA ASP A 274 -6.26 1.59 22.92
C ASP A 274 -7.00 2.94 23.04
N GLU A 275 -7.61 3.16 24.20
CA GLU A 275 -8.41 4.38 24.46
C GLU A 275 -7.58 5.67 24.47
N HIS A 276 -6.27 5.57 24.77
CA HIS A 276 -5.33 6.68 24.74
C HIS A 276 -4.81 6.99 23.33
N ALA A 277 -5.10 6.13 22.34
CA ALA A 277 -4.76 6.45 20.95
C ALA A 277 -5.58 7.65 20.47
N GLN A 278 -4.96 8.53 19.66
CA GLN A 278 -5.68 9.63 19.07
C GLN A 278 -6.91 9.12 18.31
N TRP A 279 -8.03 9.84 18.46
CA TRP A 279 -9.34 9.37 18.01
C TRP A 279 -9.36 8.95 16.52
N GLU A 280 -8.76 9.73 15.65
CA GLU A 280 -8.78 9.48 14.19
C GLU A 280 -8.08 8.15 13.82
N ILE A 281 -6.89 7.90 14.36
CA ILE A 281 -6.20 6.63 14.07
C ILE A 281 -6.91 5.44 14.74
N ARG A 282 -7.55 5.67 15.89
CA ARG A 282 -8.37 4.63 16.53
C ARG A 282 -9.58 4.25 15.67
N GLN A 283 -10.23 5.23 15.03
CA GLN A 283 -11.32 4.96 14.08
C GLN A 283 -10.84 4.11 12.89
N THR A 284 -9.62 4.37 12.36
CA THR A 284 -9.09 3.50 11.30
C THR A 284 -8.91 2.06 11.75
N ALA A 285 -8.42 1.83 12.98
CA ALA A 285 -8.23 0.49 13.52
C ALA A 285 -9.56 -0.23 13.78
N ILE A 286 -10.59 0.48 14.26
CA ILE A 286 -11.94 -0.05 14.44
C ILE A 286 -12.52 -0.50 13.08
N ALA A 287 -12.43 0.37 12.06
CA ALA A 287 -12.91 0.07 10.72
C ALA A 287 -12.18 -1.14 10.10
N MET A 288 -10.85 -1.23 10.28
CA MET A 288 -10.10 -2.42 9.84
C MET A 288 -10.60 -3.69 10.50
N GLN A 289 -10.86 -3.67 11.82
CA GLN A 289 -11.35 -4.82 12.56
C GLN A 289 -12.74 -5.25 12.10
N GLU A 290 -13.63 -4.30 11.80
CA GLU A 290 -14.96 -4.57 11.25
C GLU A 290 -14.91 -5.18 9.84
N LEU A 291 -13.96 -4.74 9.00
CA LEU A 291 -13.77 -5.27 7.66
C LEU A 291 -13.17 -6.69 7.64
N LEU A 292 -12.60 -7.16 8.74
CA LEU A 292 -12.04 -8.51 8.89
C LEU A 292 -13.03 -9.53 9.48
N ARG A 293 -14.17 -9.08 10.01
CA ARG A 293 -15.27 -9.94 10.48
C ARG A 293 -16.11 -10.44 9.30
#